data_9590b31642818113a5066e2b3be9be1a
#
_entry.id   9590b31642818113a5066e2b3be9be1a
#
_cell.length_a   1.000
_cell.length_b   1.000
_cell.length_c   1.000
_cell.angle_alpha   90.00
_cell.angle_beta   90.00
_cell.angle_gamma   90.00
#
_symmetry.space_group_name_H-M   'P 1'
#
loop_
_entity.id
_entity.type
_entity.pdbx_description
1 polymer ?
#
loop_
_entity_poly.entity_id
_entity_poly.type
_entity_poly.pdbx_seq_one_letter_code
_entity_poly.pdbx_strand_id
1 'polypeptide(L)'
;MVFSTIIFLFRFLPITLALYYLAPAKLKNTVLFLCSLVFYCWGEVRFFPVMVALIFINYLSGLAIEHFDAKPALRRFFLLVALIGSLGMLFYFKYANFVLRSANALLGTAFAEIQGIGTLPLGISFYTFQTLSYSIDVYRRDVKAERNIIDFGAYVVMFPQLIAGPIVKYRDVSDQLHVYKHRYNLKQIEEGMTLFTFGLAKKVLLADAVGALWTDIIGVADSPSTTFVGLANASTPLVWLGIIAYSLQLYFDFSGYSLMGIGMGNMLGFDFPANLNYPYISASITEFLRRWHMTLSGWFREYVYIPLGGNRKGLKRQILNLFIVELLTGIWHGANWNFICWGLYYFVLLAAEKLFLLPYLKKGRVWPHLYTLFLVVVGWAMFVGNDTGVSFGLLFQKLFVPSGGVSPLYFLRNYGVLLAVSVVCCTPLIEKLWDVLRKNVVTRCAAILTLLVVSTAYVVGSTNSPFLYFNF
;
A
#
# COMPACT_ATOMS: atom_id res chain seq x y z
N MET A 1 -6.11 -6.08 13.87
CA MET A 1 -5.78 -4.86 14.66
C MET A 1 -5.28 -3.81 13.68
N VAL A 2 -5.61 -2.52 13.86
CA VAL A 2 -5.17 -1.41 12.97
C VAL A 2 -4.20 -0.52 13.74
N PHE A 3 -3.17 0.05 13.08
CA PHE A 3 -2.12 0.83 13.76
C PHE A 3 -2.64 2.12 14.41
N SER A 4 -3.73 2.69 13.92
CA SER A 4 -4.38 3.87 14.47
C SER A 4 -5.44 3.58 15.56
N THR A 5 -5.41 2.41 16.20
CA THR A 5 -6.34 2.09 17.29
C THR A 5 -5.71 2.29 18.65
N ILE A 6 -6.52 2.67 19.65
CA ILE A 6 -6.08 2.84 21.04
C ILE A 6 -5.43 1.56 21.59
N ILE A 7 -6.02 0.39 21.27
CA ILE A 7 -5.47 -0.91 21.69
C ILE A 7 -4.07 -1.13 21.11
N PHE A 8 -3.87 -0.79 19.84
CA PHE A 8 -2.55 -0.89 19.21
C PHE A 8 -1.55 0.07 19.85
N LEU A 9 -1.90 1.35 19.95
CA LEU A 9 -1.01 2.42 20.41
C LEU A 9 -0.58 2.26 21.87
N PHE A 10 -1.51 1.88 22.76
CA PHE A 10 -1.25 1.92 24.20
C PHE A 10 -1.13 0.53 24.86
N ARG A 11 -1.41 -0.54 24.14
CA ARG A 11 -1.23 -1.91 24.65
C ARG A 11 -0.29 -2.72 23.80
N PHE A 12 -0.66 -2.99 22.55
CA PHE A 12 0.10 -3.91 21.70
C PHE A 12 1.53 -3.41 21.43
N LEU A 13 1.68 -2.20 20.92
CA LEU A 13 3.00 -1.66 20.52
C LEU A 13 3.95 -1.50 21.71
N PRO A 14 3.54 -0.88 22.87
CA PRO A 14 4.42 -0.78 24.02
C PRO A 14 4.82 -2.13 24.61
N ILE A 15 3.87 -3.07 24.74
CA ILE A 15 4.16 -4.41 25.26
C ILE A 15 5.10 -5.16 24.33
N THR A 16 4.87 -5.09 23.00
CA THR A 16 5.73 -5.74 22.02
C THR A 16 7.15 -5.17 22.06
N LEU A 17 7.32 -3.85 22.11
CA LEU A 17 8.64 -3.21 22.23
C LEU A 17 9.31 -3.59 23.54
N ALA A 18 8.60 -3.58 24.67
CA ALA A 18 9.15 -3.99 25.95
C ALA A 18 9.64 -5.45 25.92
N LEU A 19 8.82 -6.39 25.45
CA LEU A 19 9.20 -7.79 25.31
C LEU A 19 10.40 -7.97 24.36
N TYR A 20 10.41 -7.25 23.24
CA TYR A 20 11.49 -7.32 22.25
C TYR A 20 12.82 -6.80 22.81
N TYR A 21 12.81 -5.68 23.56
CA TYR A 21 14.03 -5.11 24.13
C TYR A 21 14.53 -5.85 25.35
N LEU A 22 13.65 -6.43 26.17
CA LEU A 22 14.01 -7.26 27.31
C LEU A 22 14.49 -8.66 26.90
N ALA A 23 14.13 -9.13 25.70
CA ALA A 23 14.53 -10.44 25.22
C ALA A 23 16.05 -10.55 24.99
N PRO A 24 16.67 -11.69 25.34
CA PRO A 24 18.01 -12.00 24.94
C PRO A 24 18.22 -11.88 23.43
N ALA A 25 19.40 -11.48 22.99
CA ALA A 25 19.68 -11.23 21.57
C ALA A 25 19.22 -12.37 20.63
N LYS A 26 19.47 -13.63 21.02
CA LYS A 26 19.09 -14.82 20.25
C LYS A 26 17.58 -15.07 20.15
N LEU A 27 16.79 -14.53 21.08
CA LEU A 27 15.34 -14.72 21.14
C LEU A 27 14.54 -13.56 20.53
N LYS A 28 15.19 -12.48 20.09
CA LYS A 28 14.50 -11.30 19.55
C LYS A 28 13.60 -11.61 18.36
N ASN A 29 14.08 -12.41 17.40
CA ASN A 29 13.27 -12.84 16.26
C ASN A 29 12.12 -13.73 16.69
N THR A 30 12.31 -14.61 17.69
CA THR A 30 11.24 -15.44 18.25
C THR A 30 10.14 -14.57 18.87
N VAL A 31 10.52 -13.57 19.68
CA VAL A 31 9.56 -12.61 20.27
C VAL A 31 8.84 -11.84 19.18
N LEU A 32 9.57 -11.33 18.18
CA LEU A 32 8.99 -10.61 17.06
C LEU A 32 8.01 -11.49 16.27
N PHE A 33 8.39 -12.75 16.00
CA PHE A 33 7.54 -13.74 15.34
C PHE A 33 6.24 -13.98 16.12
N LEU A 34 6.32 -14.27 17.41
CA LEU A 34 5.16 -14.55 18.25
C LEU A 34 4.25 -13.33 18.40
N CYS A 35 4.80 -12.14 18.67
CA CYS A 35 4.01 -10.90 18.72
C CYS A 35 3.32 -10.60 17.39
N SER A 36 4.00 -10.83 16.26
CA SER A 36 3.41 -10.64 14.93
C SER A 36 2.29 -11.64 14.63
N LEU A 37 2.42 -12.88 15.09
CA LEU A 37 1.33 -13.86 15.01
C LEU A 37 0.12 -13.44 15.86
N VAL A 38 0.33 -12.93 17.07
CA VAL A 38 -0.74 -12.37 17.89
C VAL A 38 -1.42 -11.21 17.18
N PHE A 39 -0.65 -10.31 16.58
CA PHE A 39 -1.18 -9.19 15.79
C PHE A 39 -2.06 -9.66 14.63
N TYR A 40 -1.61 -10.66 13.87
CA TYR A 40 -2.36 -11.24 12.76
C TYR A 40 -3.64 -11.92 13.24
N CYS A 41 -3.52 -12.81 14.22
CA CYS A 41 -4.64 -13.57 14.77
C CYS A 41 -5.68 -12.70 15.48
N TRP A 42 -5.30 -11.51 15.97
CA TRP A 42 -6.27 -10.56 16.54
C TRP A 42 -7.33 -10.11 15.54
N GLY A 43 -6.96 -10.01 14.27
CA GLY A 43 -7.88 -9.62 13.20
C GLY A 43 -8.43 -10.79 12.40
N GLU A 44 -7.70 -11.90 12.30
CA GLU A 44 -7.96 -12.90 11.24
C GLU A 44 -7.46 -14.31 11.62
N VAL A 45 -8.04 -14.91 12.66
CA VAL A 45 -7.67 -16.28 13.11
C VAL A 45 -7.95 -17.32 12.03
N ARG A 46 -9.04 -17.16 11.28
CA ARG A 46 -9.51 -18.14 10.28
C ARG A 46 -8.47 -18.47 9.21
N PHE A 47 -7.73 -17.47 8.74
CA PHE A 47 -6.77 -17.64 7.66
C PHE A 47 -5.31 -17.79 8.13
N PHE A 48 -5.09 -17.89 9.44
CA PHE A 48 -3.78 -18.22 10.00
C PHE A 48 -3.12 -19.44 9.34
N PRO A 49 -3.84 -20.59 9.11
CA PRO A 49 -3.25 -21.75 8.45
C PRO A 49 -2.75 -21.46 7.03
N VAL A 50 -3.39 -20.56 6.29
CA VAL A 50 -2.99 -20.17 4.92
C VAL A 50 -1.63 -19.47 4.94
N MET A 51 -1.45 -18.53 5.88
CA MET A 51 -0.17 -17.84 6.05
C MET A 51 0.94 -18.81 6.46
N VAL A 52 0.68 -19.71 7.42
CA VAL A 52 1.63 -20.74 7.84
C VAL A 52 2.00 -21.67 6.68
N ALA A 53 1.03 -22.11 5.90
CA ALA A 53 1.28 -22.94 4.71
C ALA A 53 2.20 -22.24 3.69
N LEU A 54 1.99 -20.94 3.43
CA LEU A 54 2.85 -20.16 2.54
C LEU A 54 4.29 -20.02 3.07
N ILE A 55 4.44 -19.82 4.39
CA ILE A 55 5.76 -19.82 5.04
C ILE A 55 6.47 -21.15 4.78
N PHE A 56 5.80 -22.29 5.07
CA PHE A 56 6.41 -23.60 4.89
C PHE A 56 6.74 -23.91 3.43
N ILE A 57 5.84 -23.63 2.48
CA ILE A 57 6.07 -23.86 1.05
C ILE A 57 7.33 -23.10 0.59
N ASN A 58 7.43 -21.81 0.89
CA ASN A 58 8.55 -21.01 0.41
C ASN A 58 9.86 -21.31 1.16
N TYR A 59 9.80 -21.57 2.47
CA TYR A 59 10.95 -21.97 3.27
C TYR A 59 11.57 -23.28 2.74
N LEU A 60 10.76 -24.33 2.61
CA LEU A 60 11.23 -25.64 2.11
C LEU A 60 11.68 -25.55 0.66
N SER A 61 10.98 -24.81 -0.18
CA SER A 61 11.39 -24.57 -1.56
C SER A 61 12.73 -23.84 -1.63
N GLY A 62 12.96 -22.82 -0.80
CA GLY A 62 14.24 -22.12 -0.73
C GLY A 62 15.39 -23.03 -0.35
N LEU A 63 15.22 -23.85 0.69
CA LEU A 63 16.22 -24.86 1.10
C LEU A 63 16.51 -25.87 -0.02
N ALA A 64 15.46 -26.37 -0.69
CA ALA A 64 15.60 -27.32 -1.79
C ALA A 64 16.28 -26.70 -3.03
N ILE A 65 15.94 -25.44 -3.37
CA ILE A 65 16.58 -24.71 -4.49
C ILE A 65 18.09 -24.60 -4.25
N GLU A 66 18.51 -24.27 -3.04
CA GLU A 66 19.93 -24.18 -2.69
C GLU A 66 20.60 -25.56 -2.62
N HIS A 67 19.93 -26.54 -1.98
CA HIS A 67 20.46 -27.91 -1.87
C HIS A 67 20.74 -28.58 -3.24
N PHE A 68 19.85 -28.35 -4.19
CA PHE A 68 19.99 -28.90 -5.55
C PHE A 68 20.70 -27.94 -6.51
N ASP A 69 21.62 -27.10 -6.03
CA ASP A 69 22.29 -26.06 -6.83
C ASP A 69 22.98 -26.60 -8.09
N ALA A 70 23.56 -27.83 -8.02
CA ALA A 70 24.17 -28.52 -9.15
C ALA A 70 23.17 -29.17 -10.12
N LYS A 71 21.86 -29.22 -9.81
CA LYS A 71 20.82 -29.91 -10.61
C LYS A 71 19.78 -28.90 -11.13
N PRO A 72 19.99 -28.25 -12.30
CA PRO A 72 19.13 -27.19 -12.80
C PRO A 72 17.64 -27.54 -12.92
N ALA A 73 17.32 -28.81 -13.28
CA ALA A 73 15.93 -29.26 -13.39
C ALA A 73 15.21 -29.27 -12.03
N LEU A 74 15.87 -29.78 -10.97
CA LEU A 74 15.29 -29.79 -9.62
C LEU A 74 15.17 -28.39 -9.04
N ARG A 75 16.16 -27.51 -9.29
CA ARG A 75 16.04 -26.09 -8.91
C ARG A 75 14.81 -25.43 -9.52
N ARG A 76 14.58 -25.64 -10.82
CA ARG A 76 13.39 -25.10 -11.51
C ARG A 76 12.12 -25.72 -10.96
N PHE A 77 12.11 -27.00 -10.68
CA PHE A 77 10.95 -27.68 -10.10
C PHE A 77 10.56 -27.07 -8.76
N PHE A 78 11.50 -26.89 -7.82
CA PHE A 78 11.18 -26.30 -6.52
C PHE A 78 10.83 -24.80 -6.61
N LEU A 79 11.41 -24.05 -7.55
CA LEU A 79 10.94 -22.70 -7.83
C LEU A 79 9.47 -22.71 -8.32
N LEU A 80 9.11 -23.62 -9.23
CA LEU A 80 7.72 -23.75 -9.70
C LEU A 80 6.78 -24.15 -8.57
N VAL A 81 7.20 -25.02 -7.64
CA VAL A 81 6.40 -25.34 -6.44
C VAL A 81 6.12 -24.10 -5.60
N ALA A 82 7.13 -23.25 -5.34
CA ALA A 82 6.96 -22.00 -4.62
C ALA A 82 6.02 -21.04 -5.37
N LEU A 83 6.22 -20.86 -6.69
CA LEU A 83 5.41 -19.98 -7.52
C LEU A 83 3.94 -20.44 -7.59
N ILE A 84 3.72 -21.71 -7.93
CA ILE A 84 2.36 -22.27 -8.07
C ILE A 84 1.65 -22.30 -6.73
N GLY A 85 2.34 -22.71 -5.64
CA GLY A 85 1.76 -22.70 -4.30
C GLY A 85 1.34 -21.30 -3.85
N SER A 86 2.23 -20.32 -4.00
CA SER A 86 1.94 -18.94 -3.56
C SER A 86 0.91 -18.23 -4.44
N LEU A 87 1.07 -18.27 -5.76
CA LEU A 87 0.13 -17.66 -6.70
C LEU A 87 -1.20 -18.42 -6.75
N GLY A 88 -1.19 -19.74 -6.57
CA GLY A 88 -2.40 -20.56 -6.52
C GLY A 88 -3.26 -20.22 -5.29
N MET A 89 -2.65 -20.04 -4.11
CA MET A 89 -3.37 -19.58 -2.92
C MET A 89 -3.93 -18.16 -3.12
N LEU A 90 -3.12 -17.23 -3.65
CA LEU A 90 -3.58 -15.89 -3.96
C LEU A 90 -4.73 -15.91 -4.97
N PHE A 91 -4.63 -16.73 -6.03
CA PHE A 91 -5.70 -16.89 -7.03
C PHE A 91 -6.98 -17.42 -6.39
N TYR A 92 -6.88 -18.47 -5.61
CA TYR A 92 -8.04 -19.12 -4.98
C TYR A 92 -8.80 -18.14 -4.08
N PHE A 93 -8.10 -17.45 -3.17
CA PHE A 93 -8.78 -16.56 -2.22
C PHE A 93 -9.20 -15.22 -2.82
N LYS A 94 -8.44 -14.68 -3.77
CA LYS A 94 -8.71 -13.33 -4.31
C LYS A 94 -9.48 -13.34 -5.63
N TYR A 95 -9.17 -14.25 -6.53
CA TYR A 95 -9.64 -14.15 -7.92
C TYR A 95 -10.65 -15.22 -8.34
N ALA A 96 -10.77 -16.36 -7.64
CA ALA A 96 -11.61 -17.46 -8.09
C ALA A 96 -13.06 -17.05 -8.31
N ASN A 97 -13.70 -16.40 -7.34
CA ASN A 97 -15.09 -15.95 -7.49
C ASN A 97 -15.26 -14.82 -8.52
N PHE A 98 -14.24 -13.94 -8.67
CA PHE A 98 -14.27 -12.94 -9.72
C PHE A 98 -14.26 -13.57 -11.13
N VAL A 99 -13.43 -14.59 -11.33
CA VAL A 99 -13.39 -15.34 -12.61
C VAL A 99 -14.72 -16.05 -12.87
N LEU A 100 -15.30 -16.71 -11.86
CA LEU A 100 -16.61 -17.38 -11.99
C LEU A 100 -17.73 -16.38 -12.33
N ARG A 101 -17.81 -15.25 -11.62
CA ARG A 101 -18.79 -14.19 -11.94
C ARG A 101 -18.61 -13.62 -13.34
N SER A 102 -17.35 -13.38 -13.73
CA SER A 102 -17.05 -12.87 -15.08
C SER A 102 -17.39 -13.88 -16.16
N ALA A 103 -17.10 -15.17 -15.94
CA ALA A 103 -17.49 -16.24 -16.87
C ALA A 103 -19.02 -16.35 -17.00
N ASN A 104 -19.74 -16.31 -15.88
CA ASN A 104 -21.21 -16.31 -15.89
C ASN A 104 -21.79 -15.14 -16.70
N ALA A 105 -21.24 -13.95 -16.50
CA ALA A 105 -21.70 -12.75 -17.21
C ALA A 105 -21.39 -12.78 -18.72
N LEU A 106 -20.22 -13.33 -19.12
CA LEU A 106 -19.77 -13.34 -20.51
C LEU A 106 -20.33 -14.52 -21.31
N LEU A 107 -20.45 -15.69 -20.68
CA LEU A 107 -20.82 -16.94 -21.36
C LEU A 107 -22.28 -17.36 -21.09
N GLY A 108 -23.02 -16.60 -20.26
CA GLY A 108 -24.39 -16.98 -19.88
C GLY A 108 -24.44 -18.28 -19.04
N THR A 109 -23.34 -18.63 -18.36
CA THR A 109 -23.26 -19.81 -17.49
C THR A 109 -23.77 -19.51 -16.08
N ALA A 110 -24.03 -20.53 -15.28
CA ALA A 110 -24.51 -20.42 -13.90
C ALA A 110 -23.59 -21.16 -12.93
N PHE A 111 -22.26 -20.99 -13.05
CA PHE A 111 -21.32 -21.58 -12.10
C PHE A 111 -21.56 -21.03 -10.70
N ALA A 112 -21.69 -21.90 -9.71
CA ALA A 112 -21.82 -21.50 -8.32
C ALA A 112 -20.54 -20.85 -7.80
N GLU A 113 -20.68 -19.77 -7.05
CA GLU A 113 -19.55 -19.18 -6.33
C GLU A 113 -19.06 -20.11 -5.22
N ILE A 114 -17.74 -20.12 -4.99
CA ILE A 114 -17.12 -20.94 -3.95
C ILE A 114 -17.52 -20.34 -2.59
N GLN A 115 -18.22 -21.15 -1.79
CA GLN A 115 -18.63 -20.76 -0.45
C GLN A 115 -17.43 -20.63 0.49
N GLY A 116 -17.48 -19.65 1.37
CA GLY A 116 -16.47 -19.47 2.42
C GLY A 116 -15.18 -18.72 2.01
N ILE A 117 -15.03 -18.27 0.75
CA ILE A 117 -13.93 -17.38 0.30
C ILE A 117 -14.40 -15.93 0.08
N GLY A 118 -15.53 -15.53 0.68
CA GLY A 118 -16.08 -14.16 0.55
C GLY A 118 -15.27 -13.09 1.27
N THR A 119 -14.37 -13.49 2.18
CA THR A 119 -13.44 -12.59 2.87
C THR A 119 -12.00 -12.92 2.48
N LEU A 120 -11.25 -11.90 2.06
CA LEU A 120 -9.86 -12.05 1.66
C LEU A 120 -8.96 -12.20 2.90
N PRO A 121 -8.03 -13.20 2.95
CA PRO A 121 -7.05 -13.28 4.03
C PRO A 121 -6.24 -11.98 4.12
N LEU A 122 -6.23 -11.36 5.30
CA LEU A 122 -5.58 -10.08 5.52
C LEU A 122 -4.10 -10.12 5.11
N GLY A 123 -3.70 -9.20 4.23
CA GLY A 123 -2.31 -9.09 3.77
C GLY A 123 -1.84 -10.17 2.79
N ILE A 124 -2.71 -11.08 2.28
CA ILE A 124 -2.27 -12.18 1.39
C ILE A 124 -1.49 -11.68 0.17
N SER A 125 -1.88 -10.57 -0.42
CA SER A 125 -1.17 -9.99 -1.57
C SER A 125 0.25 -9.55 -1.22
N PHE A 126 0.46 -9.02 0.01
CA PHE A 126 1.76 -8.54 0.49
C PHE A 126 2.69 -9.70 0.83
N TYR A 127 2.28 -10.62 1.73
CA TYR A 127 3.16 -11.73 2.10
C TYR A 127 3.38 -12.73 0.97
N THR A 128 2.46 -12.83 0.00
CA THR A 128 2.72 -13.59 -1.23
C THR A 128 3.89 -12.98 -2.02
N PHE A 129 3.91 -11.67 -2.22
CA PHE A 129 5.01 -11.00 -2.94
C PHE A 129 6.34 -11.07 -2.19
N GLN A 130 6.30 -10.99 -0.86
CA GLN A 130 7.48 -11.16 -0.01
C GLN A 130 8.07 -12.58 -0.15
N THR A 131 7.26 -13.61 0.01
CA THR A 131 7.70 -14.99 -0.08
C THR A 131 8.15 -15.39 -1.50
N LEU A 132 7.46 -14.88 -2.53
CA LEU A 132 7.87 -15.07 -3.92
C LEU A 132 9.23 -14.43 -4.20
N SER A 133 9.45 -13.18 -3.73
CA SER A 133 10.75 -12.53 -3.92
C SER A 133 11.89 -13.33 -3.30
N TYR A 134 11.68 -13.88 -2.08
CA TYR A 134 12.66 -14.75 -1.44
C TYR A 134 12.99 -15.97 -2.30
N SER A 135 11.99 -16.74 -2.73
CA SER A 135 12.21 -17.97 -3.51
C SER A 135 12.89 -17.68 -4.85
N ILE A 136 12.54 -16.57 -5.50
CA ILE A 136 13.18 -16.12 -6.75
C ILE A 136 14.62 -15.67 -6.51
N ASP A 137 14.89 -14.91 -5.45
CA ASP A 137 16.22 -14.40 -5.13
C ASP A 137 17.17 -15.53 -4.73
N VAL A 138 16.69 -16.55 -3.99
CA VAL A 138 17.46 -17.79 -3.75
C VAL A 138 17.77 -18.52 -5.06
N TYR A 139 16.78 -18.64 -5.96
CA TYR A 139 17.00 -19.25 -7.27
C TYR A 139 18.01 -18.48 -8.13
N ARG A 140 18.02 -17.15 -8.06
CA ARG A 140 18.99 -16.29 -8.75
C ARG A 140 20.37 -16.30 -8.10
N ARG A 141 20.49 -16.85 -6.90
CA ARG A 141 21.67 -16.79 -6.02
C ARG A 141 21.99 -15.37 -5.52
N ASP A 142 20.98 -14.50 -5.48
CA ASP A 142 21.10 -13.15 -4.93
C ASP A 142 21.16 -13.20 -3.39
N VAL A 143 20.51 -14.21 -2.79
CA VAL A 143 20.56 -14.50 -1.35
C VAL A 143 20.74 -16.00 -1.10
N LYS A 144 21.26 -16.37 0.07
CA LYS A 144 21.28 -17.75 0.56
C LYS A 144 19.91 -18.12 1.15
N ALA A 145 19.59 -19.42 1.11
CA ALA A 145 18.38 -19.90 1.77
C ALA A 145 18.49 -19.73 3.29
N GLU A 146 17.43 -19.22 3.89
CA GLU A 146 17.32 -19.11 5.36
C GLU A 146 17.28 -20.49 5.98
N ARG A 147 18.11 -20.73 7.00
CA ARG A 147 18.22 -22.01 7.70
C ARG A 147 17.31 -22.10 8.93
N ASN A 148 16.92 -20.96 9.47
CA ASN A 148 16.06 -20.88 10.65
C ASN A 148 14.63 -20.51 10.25
N ILE A 149 13.69 -21.44 10.42
CA ILE A 149 12.29 -21.20 10.10
C ILE A 149 11.66 -20.09 10.92
N ILE A 150 12.16 -19.83 12.14
CA ILE A 150 11.68 -18.76 13.00
C ILE A 150 12.09 -17.40 12.41
N ASP A 151 13.33 -17.27 11.93
CA ASP A 151 13.83 -16.06 11.32
C ASP A 151 13.10 -15.77 10.00
N PHE A 152 12.90 -16.81 9.17
CA PHE A 152 12.09 -16.69 7.96
C PHE A 152 10.62 -16.35 8.27
N GLY A 153 10.02 -17.04 9.24
CA GLY A 153 8.67 -16.74 9.69
C GLY A 153 8.54 -15.31 10.24
N ALA A 154 9.49 -14.86 11.08
CA ALA A 154 9.54 -13.49 11.59
C ALA A 154 9.57 -12.46 10.45
N TYR A 155 10.37 -12.70 9.41
CA TYR A 155 10.39 -11.86 8.21
C TYR A 155 9.01 -11.78 7.54
N VAL A 156 8.36 -12.91 7.29
CA VAL A 156 7.09 -12.96 6.55
C VAL A 156 5.95 -12.31 7.32
N VAL A 157 5.83 -12.62 8.64
CA VAL A 157 4.70 -12.15 9.45
C VAL A 157 4.96 -10.83 10.16
N MET A 158 6.11 -10.19 10.00
CA MET A 158 6.50 -8.98 10.72
C MET A 158 5.41 -7.92 10.64
N PHE A 159 4.76 -7.63 11.80
CA PHE A 159 3.54 -6.81 11.85
C PHE A 159 3.66 -5.41 11.23
N PRO A 160 4.83 -4.70 11.26
CA PRO A 160 4.94 -3.39 10.64
C PRO A 160 4.76 -3.37 9.11
N GLN A 161 5.03 -4.50 8.44
CA GLN A 161 4.94 -4.61 6.97
C GLN A 161 3.80 -5.50 6.47
N LEU A 162 3.20 -6.30 7.38
CA LEU A 162 2.33 -7.43 7.01
C LEU A 162 1.08 -7.02 6.24
N ILE A 163 0.46 -5.89 6.58
CA ILE A 163 -0.89 -5.57 6.11
C ILE A 163 -0.88 -4.58 4.95
N ALA A 164 -0.13 -3.48 5.07
CA ALA A 164 -0.11 -2.41 4.08
C ALA A 164 1.17 -1.53 4.17
N GLY A 165 2.23 -2.07 4.77
CA GLY A 165 3.54 -1.44 4.80
C GLY A 165 4.22 -1.47 3.42
N PRO A 166 5.48 -1.03 3.33
CA PRO A 166 6.29 -1.26 2.14
C PRO A 166 6.44 -2.76 1.87
N ILE A 167 6.47 -3.18 0.60
CA ILE A 167 6.81 -4.55 0.23
C ILE A 167 8.31 -4.71 0.41
N VAL A 168 8.71 -5.24 1.56
CA VAL A 168 10.12 -5.45 1.92
C VAL A 168 10.57 -6.80 1.38
N LYS A 169 11.64 -6.85 0.61
CA LYS A 169 12.21 -8.10 0.11
C LYS A 169 13.11 -8.73 1.17
N TYR A 170 13.25 -10.05 1.14
CA TYR A 170 14.11 -10.75 2.10
C TYR A 170 15.56 -10.21 2.10
N ARG A 171 16.12 -9.93 0.92
CA ARG A 171 17.48 -9.39 0.77
C ARG A 171 17.66 -8.00 1.40
N ASP A 172 16.58 -7.21 1.53
CA ASP A 172 16.66 -5.87 2.10
C ASP A 172 16.81 -5.91 3.64
N VAL A 173 16.47 -7.04 4.28
CA VAL A 173 16.47 -7.20 5.74
C VAL A 173 17.25 -8.45 6.23
N SER A 174 17.73 -9.29 5.34
CA SER A 174 18.40 -10.56 5.69
C SER A 174 19.56 -10.36 6.66
N ASP A 175 20.43 -9.38 6.41
CA ASP A 175 21.56 -9.09 7.28
C ASP A 175 21.09 -8.60 8.66
N GLN A 176 20.02 -7.81 8.69
CA GLN A 176 19.46 -7.27 9.93
C GLN A 176 18.75 -8.34 10.75
N LEU A 177 18.22 -9.39 10.13
CA LEU A 177 17.68 -10.55 10.85
C LEU A 177 18.75 -11.31 11.65
N HIS A 178 20.01 -11.33 11.18
CA HIS A 178 21.10 -12.09 11.79
C HIS A 178 22.00 -11.27 12.71
N VAL A 179 21.98 -9.93 12.62
CA VAL A 179 22.84 -9.05 13.44
C VAL A 179 22.16 -8.72 14.75
N TYR A 180 22.16 -9.66 15.69
CA TYR A 180 21.50 -9.51 16.99
C TYR A 180 22.14 -8.44 17.91
N LYS A 181 23.43 -8.13 17.76
CA LYS A 181 24.18 -7.26 18.68
C LYS A 181 23.96 -5.76 18.48
N HIS A 182 23.53 -5.32 17.31
CA HIS A 182 23.44 -3.89 16.93
C HIS A 182 22.03 -3.32 16.90
N ARG A 183 21.04 -4.02 17.44
CA ARG A 183 19.63 -3.59 17.43
C ARG A 183 19.27 -2.55 18.50
N TYR A 184 20.24 -1.95 19.16
CA TYR A 184 20.05 -0.87 20.12
C TYR A 184 20.71 0.41 19.59
N ASN A 185 20.10 1.01 18.60
CA ASN A 185 20.52 2.32 18.13
C ASN A 185 19.47 3.35 18.55
N LEU A 186 19.75 4.09 19.64
CA LEU A 186 18.82 5.11 20.15
C LEU A 186 18.44 6.14 19.10
N LYS A 187 19.37 6.49 18.19
CA LYS A 187 19.08 7.40 17.09
C LYS A 187 18.05 6.82 16.11
N GLN A 188 18.20 5.53 15.74
CA GLN A 188 17.26 4.85 14.87
C GLN A 188 15.88 4.70 15.53
N ILE A 189 15.85 4.45 16.86
CA ILE A 189 14.59 4.40 17.63
C ILE A 189 13.91 5.77 17.62
N GLU A 190 14.65 6.85 17.87
CA GLU A 190 14.15 8.23 17.84
C GLU A 190 13.57 8.59 16.46
N GLU A 191 14.31 8.28 15.40
CA GLU A 191 13.84 8.44 14.01
C GLU A 191 12.57 7.61 13.74
N GLY A 192 12.54 6.36 14.24
CA GLY A 192 11.37 5.50 14.15
C GLY A 192 10.15 6.05 14.84
N MET A 193 10.28 6.56 16.07
CA MET A 193 9.19 7.22 16.81
C MET A 193 8.69 8.47 16.07
N THR A 194 9.61 9.24 15.51
CA THR A 194 9.29 10.44 14.73
C THR A 194 8.47 10.08 13.49
N LEU A 195 8.92 9.11 12.69
CA LEU A 195 8.22 8.65 11.50
C LEU A 195 6.85 8.06 11.83
N PHE A 196 6.75 7.29 12.91
CA PHE A 196 5.49 6.74 13.39
C PHE A 196 4.49 7.86 13.74
N THR A 197 4.95 8.87 14.48
CA THR A 197 4.10 10.01 14.88
C THR A 197 3.62 10.81 13.67
N PHE A 198 4.50 11.10 12.71
CA PHE A 198 4.10 11.75 11.45
C PHE A 198 3.13 10.89 10.63
N GLY A 199 3.35 9.57 10.60
CA GLY A 199 2.45 8.65 9.94
C GLY A 199 1.06 8.65 10.57
N LEU A 200 0.99 8.60 11.91
CA LEU A 200 -0.26 8.66 12.66
C LEU A 200 -0.99 9.99 12.43
N ALA A 201 -0.25 11.11 12.48
CA ALA A 201 -0.83 12.44 12.22
C ALA A 201 -1.40 12.55 10.80
N LYS A 202 -0.68 12.07 9.78
CA LYS A 202 -1.20 12.03 8.40
C LYS A 202 -2.48 11.20 8.27
N LYS A 203 -2.53 10.03 8.93
CA LYS A 203 -3.72 9.16 8.91
C LYS A 203 -4.89 9.85 9.58
N VAL A 204 -4.73 10.29 10.83
CA VAL A 204 -5.84 10.69 11.67
C VAL A 204 -6.28 12.14 11.41
N LEU A 205 -5.31 13.08 11.25
CA LEU A 205 -5.64 14.50 11.12
C LEU A 205 -5.94 14.93 9.68
N LEU A 206 -5.38 14.22 8.67
CA LEU A 206 -5.58 14.58 7.27
C LEU A 206 -6.45 13.56 6.54
N ALA A 207 -6.05 12.29 6.49
CA ALA A 207 -6.76 11.28 5.70
C ALA A 207 -8.21 11.10 6.17
N ASP A 208 -8.43 10.89 7.46
CA ASP A 208 -9.76 10.63 8.00
C ASP A 208 -10.66 11.88 7.90
N ALA A 209 -10.10 13.07 8.13
CA ALA A 209 -10.85 14.32 8.03
C ALA A 209 -11.26 14.66 6.58
N VAL A 210 -10.33 14.46 5.61
CA VAL A 210 -10.65 14.66 4.19
C VAL A 210 -11.53 13.52 3.66
N GLY A 211 -11.40 12.32 4.22
CA GLY A 211 -12.25 11.17 3.93
C GLY A 211 -13.70 11.40 4.30
N ALA A 212 -13.98 12.09 5.40
CA ALA A 212 -15.34 12.49 5.77
C ALA A 212 -15.97 13.40 4.70
N LEU A 213 -15.19 14.36 4.17
CA LEU A 213 -15.63 15.21 3.05
C LEU A 213 -15.98 14.39 1.79
N TRP A 214 -15.14 13.42 1.44
CA TRP A 214 -15.42 12.49 0.34
C TRP A 214 -16.72 11.72 0.55
N THR A 215 -16.90 11.16 1.75
CA THR A 215 -18.11 10.38 2.10
C THR A 215 -19.36 11.23 2.03
N ASP A 216 -19.32 12.45 2.53
CA ASP A 216 -20.46 13.38 2.51
C ASP A 216 -20.88 13.77 1.07
N ILE A 217 -19.92 13.90 0.16
CA ILE A 217 -20.19 14.37 -1.21
C ILE A 217 -20.59 13.23 -2.13
N ILE A 218 -19.87 12.14 -2.13
CA ILE A 218 -19.95 11.08 -3.16
C ILE A 218 -20.21 9.70 -2.55
N GLY A 219 -19.67 9.44 -1.36
CA GLY A 219 -19.70 8.14 -0.75
C GLY A 219 -21.10 7.65 -0.42
N VAL A 220 -21.18 6.39 0.01
CA VAL A 220 -22.37 5.81 0.62
C VAL A 220 -22.11 5.73 2.10
N ALA A 221 -22.97 6.32 2.90
CA ALA A 221 -22.86 6.30 4.35
C ALA A 221 -23.87 5.32 4.94
N ASP A 222 -23.40 4.44 5.83
CA ASP A 222 -24.28 3.57 6.61
C ASP A 222 -25.16 4.37 7.58
N SER A 223 -24.64 5.53 8.03
CA SER A 223 -25.35 6.54 8.81
C SER A 223 -25.00 7.92 8.23
N PRO A 224 -25.84 8.48 7.34
CA PRO A 224 -25.55 9.75 6.71
C PRO A 224 -25.47 10.87 7.74
N SER A 225 -24.43 11.70 7.64
CA SER A 225 -24.32 12.94 8.41
C SER A 225 -25.42 13.94 7.99
N THR A 226 -25.64 14.98 8.77
CA THR A 226 -26.57 16.08 8.40
C THR A 226 -26.13 16.84 7.15
N THR A 227 -24.86 16.70 6.74
CA THR A 227 -24.25 17.34 5.57
C THR A 227 -24.16 16.41 4.36
N PHE A 228 -24.61 15.15 4.47
CA PHE A 228 -24.55 14.17 3.40
C PHE A 228 -25.37 14.59 2.18
N VAL A 229 -24.71 14.61 1.01
CA VAL A 229 -25.33 14.96 -0.28
C VAL A 229 -25.53 13.73 -1.14
N GLY A 230 -24.53 12.89 -1.24
CA GLY A 230 -24.48 11.73 -2.14
C GLY A 230 -24.30 12.11 -3.62
N LEU A 231 -23.79 11.18 -4.40
CA LEU A 231 -23.44 11.39 -5.81
C LEU A 231 -24.61 11.87 -6.67
N ALA A 232 -25.82 11.38 -6.42
CA ALA A 232 -26.99 11.71 -7.23
C ALA A 232 -27.38 13.19 -7.18
N ASN A 233 -27.23 13.81 -6.01
CA ASN A 233 -27.64 15.21 -5.74
C ASN A 233 -26.49 16.22 -5.94
N ALA A 234 -25.25 15.75 -6.09
CA ALA A 234 -24.09 16.61 -6.27
C ALA A 234 -24.05 17.24 -7.66
N SER A 235 -23.67 18.52 -7.73
CA SER A 235 -23.35 19.19 -8.99
C SER A 235 -21.97 18.74 -9.51
N THR A 236 -21.73 18.88 -10.82
CA THR A 236 -20.41 18.55 -11.41
C THR A 236 -19.22 19.16 -10.65
N PRO A 237 -19.20 20.46 -10.30
CA PRO A 237 -18.09 21.01 -9.50
C PRO A 237 -17.96 20.38 -8.12
N LEU A 238 -19.07 19.98 -7.49
CA LEU A 238 -19.04 19.33 -6.19
C LEU A 238 -18.50 17.90 -6.31
N VAL A 239 -18.81 17.17 -7.37
CA VAL A 239 -18.25 15.83 -7.64
C VAL A 239 -16.74 15.91 -7.85
N TRP A 240 -16.23 16.92 -8.58
CA TRP A 240 -14.80 17.15 -8.71
C TRP A 240 -14.14 17.43 -7.35
N LEU A 241 -14.76 18.22 -6.51
CA LEU A 241 -14.27 18.46 -5.13
C LEU A 241 -14.21 17.14 -4.34
N GLY A 242 -15.23 16.29 -4.45
CA GLY A 242 -15.25 14.97 -3.81
C GLY A 242 -14.13 14.05 -4.28
N ILE A 243 -13.87 13.96 -5.59
CA ILE A 243 -12.76 13.13 -6.11
C ILE A 243 -11.37 13.69 -5.74
N ILE A 244 -11.23 15.01 -5.67
CA ILE A 244 -10.01 15.62 -5.14
C ILE A 244 -9.83 15.27 -3.66
N ALA A 245 -10.91 15.33 -2.85
CA ALA A 245 -10.88 14.88 -1.46
C ALA A 245 -10.48 13.42 -1.33
N TYR A 246 -11.07 12.52 -2.13
CA TYR A 246 -10.68 11.11 -2.19
C TYR A 246 -9.21 10.91 -2.57
N SER A 247 -8.70 11.67 -3.55
CA SER A 247 -7.30 11.61 -3.96
C SER A 247 -6.34 12.00 -2.82
N LEU A 248 -6.70 13.03 -2.05
CA LEU A 248 -5.94 13.45 -0.87
C LEU A 248 -6.04 12.41 0.26
N GLN A 249 -7.24 11.89 0.52
CA GLN A 249 -7.46 10.82 1.49
C GLN A 249 -6.58 9.61 1.19
N LEU A 250 -6.61 9.11 -0.05
CA LEU A 250 -5.84 7.95 -0.48
C LEU A 250 -4.33 8.16 -0.29
N TYR A 251 -3.83 9.36 -0.62
CA TYR A 251 -2.43 9.68 -0.41
C TYR A 251 -2.04 9.73 1.07
N PHE A 252 -2.80 10.43 1.91
CA PHE A 252 -2.45 10.56 3.32
C PHE A 252 -2.66 9.27 4.10
N ASP A 253 -3.70 8.50 3.77
CA ASP A 253 -3.96 7.20 4.35
C ASP A 253 -2.80 6.24 4.07
N PHE A 254 -2.41 6.10 2.80
CA PHE A 254 -1.34 5.20 2.40
C PHE A 254 0.04 5.69 2.85
N SER A 255 0.36 6.99 2.73
CA SER A 255 1.63 7.53 3.20
C SER A 255 1.74 7.50 4.72
N GLY A 256 0.65 7.74 5.44
CA GLY A 256 0.59 7.64 6.89
C GLY A 256 0.86 6.23 7.37
N TYR A 257 0.17 5.26 6.78
CA TYR A 257 0.35 3.85 7.12
C TYR A 257 1.76 3.34 6.79
N SER A 258 2.29 3.69 5.62
CA SER A 258 3.66 3.36 5.23
C SER A 258 4.70 3.96 6.18
N LEU A 259 4.54 5.22 6.61
CA LEU A 259 5.44 5.86 7.57
C LEU A 259 5.35 5.22 8.95
N MET A 260 4.15 4.84 9.42
CA MET A 260 4.01 4.08 10.67
C MET A 260 4.74 2.74 10.58
N GLY A 261 4.60 2.02 9.47
CA GLY A 261 5.30 0.75 9.23
C GLY A 261 6.82 0.90 9.23
N ILE A 262 7.35 1.90 8.50
CA ILE A 262 8.79 2.20 8.46
C ILE A 262 9.28 2.62 9.85
N GLY A 263 8.53 3.47 10.55
CA GLY A 263 8.87 3.92 11.89
C GLY A 263 8.97 2.77 12.89
N MET A 264 8.02 1.82 12.83
CA MET A 264 8.07 0.62 13.68
C MET A 264 9.23 -0.32 13.28
N GLY A 265 9.52 -0.44 11.97
CA GLY A 265 10.71 -1.14 11.50
C GLY A 265 11.98 -0.56 12.14
N ASN A 266 12.15 0.76 12.07
CA ASN A 266 13.28 1.45 12.68
C ASN A 266 13.34 1.24 14.19
N MET A 267 12.22 1.32 14.91
CA MET A 267 12.18 1.00 16.34
C MET A 267 12.60 -0.44 16.65
N LEU A 268 12.39 -1.38 15.75
CA LEU A 268 12.81 -2.77 15.89
C LEU A 268 14.22 -3.06 15.34
N GLY A 269 14.90 -2.04 14.77
CA GLY A 269 16.24 -2.15 14.21
C GLY A 269 16.29 -2.64 12.77
N PHE A 270 15.19 -2.44 12.01
CA PHE A 270 15.11 -2.76 10.59
C PHE A 270 14.94 -1.48 9.74
N ASP A 271 15.66 -1.40 8.63
CA ASP A 271 15.57 -0.30 7.69
C ASP A 271 14.65 -0.69 6.52
N PHE A 272 13.42 -0.22 6.56
CA PHE A 272 12.46 -0.48 5.49
C PHE A 272 12.56 0.57 4.38
N PRO A 273 12.40 0.18 3.11
CA PRO A 273 12.46 1.10 1.99
C PRO A 273 11.29 2.10 2.00
N ALA A 274 11.56 3.33 1.53
CA ALA A 274 10.51 4.32 1.33
C ALA A 274 9.48 3.84 0.29
N ASN A 275 8.20 4.16 0.54
CA ASN A 275 7.10 3.70 -0.32
C ASN A 275 6.44 4.83 -1.13
N LEU A 276 6.52 6.08 -0.65
CA LEU A 276 6.01 7.26 -1.34
C LEU A 276 7.01 8.43 -1.23
N ASN A 277 7.07 9.26 -2.28
CA ASN A 277 7.94 10.43 -2.34
C ASN A 277 7.22 11.59 -3.04
N TYR A 278 6.30 12.26 -2.33
CA TYR A 278 5.54 13.43 -2.83
C TYR A 278 5.01 13.24 -4.27
N PRO A 279 4.18 12.22 -4.53
CA PRO A 279 3.79 11.85 -5.90
C PRO A 279 2.99 12.93 -6.63
N TYR A 280 2.26 13.78 -5.91
CA TYR A 280 1.41 14.81 -6.52
C TYR A 280 2.15 16.04 -7.06
N ILE A 281 3.48 16.15 -6.82
CA ILE A 281 4.31 17.17 -7.47
C ILE A 281 4.94 16.68 -8.78
N SER A 282 4.57 15.51 -9.27
CA SER A 282 5.14 14.93 -10.49
C SER A 282 4.75 15.73 -11.75
N ALA A 283 5.68 15.81 -12.70
CA ALA A 283 5.49 16.47 -13.99
C ALA A 283 5.17 15.49 -15.14
N SER A 284 4.99 14.22 -14.83
CA SER A 284 4.58 13.18 -15.79
C SER A 284 3.99 11.98 -15.05
N ILE A 285 3.18 11.16 -15.73
CA ILE A 285 2.68 9.91 -15.20
C ILE A 285 3.83 8.93 -14.92
N THR A 286 4.84 8.90 -15.77
CA THR A 286 6.06 8.12 -15.55
C THR A 286 6.75 8.51 -14.24
N GLU A 287 6.83 9.80 -13.90
CA GLU A 287 7.39 10.27 -12.64
C GLU A 287 6.45 9.94 -11.47
N PHE A 288 5.14 10.13 -11.63
CA PHE A 288 4.14 9.81 -10.61
C PHE A 288 4.26 8.35 -10.16
N LEU A 289 4.28 7.39 -11.08
CA LEU A 289 4.40 5.96 -10.75
C LEU A 289 5.76 5.58 -10.14
N ARG A 290 6.80 6.39 -10.34
CA ARG A 290 8.09 6.22 -9.64
C ARG A 290 8.09 6.75 -8.22
N ARG A 291 7.14 7.63 -7.88
CA ARG A 291 6.98 8.27 -6.57
C ARG A 291 5.84 7.67 -5.75
N TRP A 292 4.91 7.00 -6.42
CA TRP A 292 3.76 6.30 -5.84
C TRP A 292 4.05 4.82 -5.69
N HIS A 293 3.84 4.26 -4.50
CA HIS A 293 4.01 2.84 -4.18
C HIS A 293 5.32 2.25 -4.73
N MET A 294 6.43 2.91 -4.36
CA MET A 294 7.76 2.65 -4.92
C MET A 294 8.19 1.20 -4.76
N THR A 295 7.81 0.55 -3.66
CA THR A 295 8.17 -0.84 -3.38
C THR A 295 7.42 -1.81 -4.29
N LEU A 296 6.15 -1.57 -4.61
CA LEU A 296 5.38 -2.35 -5.58
C LEU A 296 5.96 -2.19 -7.00
N SER A 297 6.17 -0.95 -7.43
CA SER A 297 6.77 -0.65 -8.73
C SER A 297 8.17 -1.26 -8.86
N GLY A 298 8.97 -1.23 -7.78
CA GLY A 298 10.26 -1.89 -7.68
C GLY A 298 10.15 -3.41 -7.81
N TRP A 299 9.15 -4.02 -7.16
CA TRP A 299 8.90 -5.46 -7.23
C TRP A 299 8.56 -5.89 -8.66
N PHE A 300 7.57 -5.25 -9.31
CA PHE A 300 7.20 -5.57 -10.69
C PHE A 300 8.34 -5.31 -11.67
N ARG A 301 9.14 -4.25 -11.45
CA ARG A 301 10.32 -3.99 -12.28
C ARG A 301 11.32 -5.13 -12.21
N GLU A 302 11.64 -5.66 -11.03
CA GLU A 302 12.69 -6.65 -10.84
C GLU A 302 12.25 -8.07 -11.17
N TYR A 303 11.01 -8.42 -10.84
CA TYR A 303 10.54 -9.80 -10.97
C TYR A 303 9.70 -10.04 -12.23
N VAL A 304 9.23 -8.99 -12.92
CA VAL A 304 8.45 -9.10 -14.15
C VAL A 304 9.09 -8.35 -15.31
N TYR A 305 9.29 -7.02 -15.20
CA TYR A 305 9.72 -6.19 -16.32
C TYR A 305 11.13 -6.56 -16.83
N ILE A 306 12.10 -6.69 -15.94
CA ILE A 306 13.49 -7.04 -16.31
C ILE A 306 13.59 -8.47 -16.89
N PRO A 307 12.98 -9.51 -16.31
CA PRO A 307 12.96 -10.85 -16.90
C PRO A 307 12.34 -10.92 -18.29
N LEU A 308 11.32 -10.11 -18.58
CA LEU A 308 10.70 -10.01 -19.90
C LEU A 308 11.59 -9.30 -20.95
N GLY A 309 12.78 -8.82 -20.54
CA GLY A 309 13.76 -8.13 -21.38
C GLY A 309 13.87 -6.64 -21.15
N GLY A 310 13.02 -6.06 -20.27
CA GLY A 310 13.09 -4.64 -19.90
C GLY A 310 12.98 -3.72 -21.13
N ASN A 311 13.90 -2.74 -21.23
CA ASN A 311 14.02 -1.80 -22.33
C ASN A 311 15.12 -2.18 -23.36
N ARG A 312 15.77 -3.36 -23.17
CA ARG A 312 16.95 -3.74 -23.99
C ARG A 312 16.61 -4.36 -25.35
N LYS A 313 15.34 -4.78 -25.55
CA LYS A 313 14.89 -5.49 -26.76
C LYS A 313 14.06 -4.61 -27.71
N GLY A 314 14.33 -3.31 -27.75
CA GLY A 314 13.66 -2.34 -28.61
C GLY A 314 12.29 -1.86 -28.10
N LEU A 315 11.76 -0.80 -28.76
CA LEU A 315 10.57 -0.08 -28.31
C LEU A 315 9.31 -0.95 -28.29
N LYS A 316 9.07 -1.76 -29.31
CA LYS A 316 7.88 -2.65 -29.36
C LYS A 316 7.82 -3.60 -28.17
N ARG A 317 8.94 -4.24 -27.82
CA ARG A 317 9.03 -5.12 -26.66
C ARG A 317 8.86 -4.35 -25.35
N GLN A 318 9.41 -3.14 -25.28
CA GLN A 318 9.24 -2.28 -24.10
C GLN A 318 7.77 -1.91 -23.86
N ILE A 319 7.01 -1.56 -24.91
CA ILE A 319 5.57 -1.27 -24.79
C ILE A 319 4.79 -2.52 -24.34
N LEU A 320 5.10 -3.69 -24.90
CA LEU A 320 4.47 -4.95 -24.45
C LEU A 320 4.80 -5.24 -22.97
N ASN A 321 6.04 -5.01 -22.54
CA ASN A 321 6.42 -5.22 -21.14
C ASN A 321 5.69 -4.24 -20.21
N LEU A 322 5.50 -2.97 -20.62
CA LEU A 322 4.68 -2.01 -19.87
C LEU A 322 3.23 -2.46 -19.79
N PHE A 323 2.63 -2.93 -20.90
CA PHE A 323 1.28 -3.48 -20.91
C PHE A 323 1.12 -4.60 -19.88
N ILE A 324 2.04 -5.57 -19.87
CA ILE A 324 1.99 -6.71 -18.94
C ILE A 324 2.10 -6.21 -17.49
N VAL A 325 3.03 -5.30 -17.19
CA VAL A 325 3.24 -4.79 -15.84
C VAL A 325 2.03 -4.03 -15.33
N GLU A 326 1.48 -3.10 -16.12
CA GLU A 326 0.34 -2.28 -15.68
C GLU A 326 -0.94 -3.13 -15.56
N LEU A 327 -1.15 -4.09 -16.47
CA LEU A 327 -2.26 -5.04 -16.36
C LEU A 327 -2.15 -5.87 -15.08
N LEU A 328 -0.97 -6.42 -14.78
CA LEU A 328 -0.75 -7.19 -13.56
C LEU A 328 -0.85 -6.32 -12.30
N THR A 329 -0.44 -5.05 -12.38
CA THR A 329 -0.60 -4.10 -11.28
C THR A 329 -2.07 -3.82 -11.01
N GLY A 330 -2.88 -3.61 -12.05
CA GLY A 330 -4.32 -3.47 -11.92
C GLY A 330 -4.97 -4.71 -11.30
N ILE A 331 -4.67 -5.90 -11.83
CA ILE A 331 -5.16 -7.17 -11.27
C ILE A 331 -4.75 -7.33 -9.80
N TRP A 332 -3.52 -6.96 -9.44
CA TRP A 332 -3.02 -7.09 -8.07
C TRP A 332 -3.81 -6.21 -7.07
N HIS A 333 -4.24 -5.03 -7.47
CA HIS A 333 -5.02 -4.14 -6.61
C HIS A 333 -6.36 -4.75 -6.20
N GLY A 334 -7.09 -5.41 -7.11
CA GLY A 334 -8.38 -5.99 -6.73
C GLY A 334 -8.99 -6.90 -7.79
N ALA A 335 -9.87 -7.79 -7.34
CA ALA A 335 -10.61 -8.72 -8.18
C ALA A 335 -11.90 -8.07 -8.73
N ASN A 336 -11.75 -6.95 -9.45
CA ASN A 336 -12.85 -6.21 -10.06
C ASN A 336 -12.39 -5.56 -11.37
N TRP A 337 -13.32 -5.34 -12.30
CA TRP A 337 -13.04 -4.78 -13.62
C TRP A 337 -12.53 -3.34 -13.59
N ASN A 338 -12.94 -2.54 -12.62
CA ASN A 338 -12.44 -1.16 -12.46
C ASN A 338 -10.92 -1.11 -12.25
N PHE A 339 -10.33 -2.04 -11.51
CA PHE A 339 -8.88 -2.12 -11.31
C PHE A 339 -8.14 -2.54 -12.57
N ILE A 340 -8.74 -3.45 -13.36
CA ILE A 340 -8.18 -3.83 -14.68
C ILE A 340 -8.20 -2.62 -15.61
N CYS A 341 -9.33 -1.90 -15.67
CA CYS A 341 -9.46 -0.67 -16.48
C CYS A 341 -8.45 0.40 -16.00
N TRP A 342 -8.25 0.53 -14.69
CA TRP A 342 -7.27 1.43 -14.10
C TRP A 342 -5.83 1.08 -14.55
N GLY A 343 -5.44 -0.18 -14.52
CA GLY A 343 -4.15 -0.63 -15.03
C GLY A 343 -3.97 -0.34 -16.53
N LEU A 344 -4.99 -0.63 -17.33
CA LEU A 344 -4.99 -0.33 -18.78
C LEU A 344 -4.92 1.18 -19.05
N TYR A 345 -5.61 2.00 -18.25
CA TYR A 345 -5.54 3.46 -18.34
C TYR A 345 -4.09 3.95 -18.15
N TYR A 346 -3.41 3.51 -17.08
CA TYR A 346 -2.02 3.89 -16.87
C TYR A 346 -1.08 3.35 -17.95
N PHE A 347 -1.33 2.13 -18.45
CA PHE A 347 -0.58 1.62 -19.60
C PHE A 347 -0.69 2.56 -20.81
N VAL A 348 -1.91 3.01 -21.18
CA VAL A 348 -2.13 3.91 -22.31
C VAL A 348 -1.39 5.23 -22.10
N LEU A 349 -1.46 5.80 -20.91
CA LEU A 349 -0.77 7.05 -20.59
C LEU A 349 0.77 6.90 -20.65
N LEU A 350 1.32 5.82 -20.08
CA LEU A 350 2.75 5.53 -20.14
C LEU A 350 3.23 5.29 -21.57
N ALA A 351 2.45 4.58 -22.38
CA ALA A 351 2.76 4.36 -23.79
C ALA A 351 2.76 5.68 -24.56
N ALA A 352 1.76 6.54 -24.37
CA ALA A 352 1.70 7.86 -25.00
C ALA A 352 2.86 8.76 -24.57
N GLU A 353 3.18 8.81 -23.27
CA GLU A 353 4.37 9.54 -22.79
C GLU A 353 5.65 9.01 -23.45
N LYS A 354 5.82 7.70 -23.51
CA LYS A 354 7.01 7.07 -24.06
C LYS A 354 7.15 7.29 -25.57
N LEU A 355 6.05 7.26 -26.32
CA LEU A 355 6.06 7.36 -27.77
C LEU A 355 6.26 8.81 -28.24
N PHE A 356 5.58 9.78 -27.64
CA PHE A 356 5.58 11.15 -28.15
C PHE A 356 5.43 12.28 -27.12
N LEU A 357 4.79 12.09 -25.96
CA LEU A 357 4.48 13.20 -25.06
C LEU A 357 5.66 13.65 -24.20
N LEU A 358 6.56 12.74 -23.79
CA LEU A 358 7.62 13.04 -22.82
C LEU A 358 8.55 14.20 -23.23
N PRO A 359 8.93 14.39 -24.52
CA PRO A 359 9.73 15.55 -24.94
C PRO A 359 9.02 16.89 -24.74
N TYR A 360 7.68 16.92 -24.89
CA TYR A 360 6.87 18.13 -24.69
C TYR A 360 6.68 18.43 -23.20
N LEU A 361 6.43 17.41 -22.39
CA LEU A 361 6.31 17.55 -20.94
C LEU A 361 7.59 18.15 -20.33
N LYS A 362 8.76 17.73 -20.78
CA LYS A 362 10.05 18.24 -20.29
C LYS A 362 10.30 19.73 -20.59
N LYS A 363 9.64 20.30 -21.59
CA LYS A 363 9.79 21.71 -21.96
C LYS A 363 8.89 22.65 -21.14
N GLY A 364 7.85 22.14 -20.52
CA GLY A 364 6.90 22.93 -19.72
C GLY A 364 7.35 23.11 -18.27
N ARG A 365 6.92 24.19 -17.64
CA ARG A 365 7.14 24.42 -16.19
C ARG A 365 5.90 24.12 -15.34
N VAL A 366 4.74 24.57 -15.75
CA VAL A 366 3.47 24.47 -14.99
C VAL A 366 2.53 23.43 -15.58
N TRP A 367 2.29 23.48 -16.89
CA TRP A 367 1.32 22.61 -17.54
C TRP A 367 1.58 21.10 -17.39
N PRO A 368 2.86 20.59 -17.28
CA PRO A 368 3.09 19.17 -17.02
C PRO A 368 2.53 18.70 -15.68
N HIS A 369 2.61 19.56 -14.65
CA HIS A 369 2.03 19.26 -13.34
C HIS A 369 0.49 19.23 -13.40
N LEU A 370 -0.13 20.19 -14.13
CA LEU A 370 -1.58 20.21 -14.32
C LEU A 370 -2.06 18.99 -15.10
N TYR A 371 -1.37 18.62 -16.18
CA TYR A 371 -1.59 17.40 -16.96
C TYR A 371 -1.54 16.17 -16.05
N THR A 372 -0.48 16.02 -15.27
CA THR A 372 -0.27 14.87 -14.41
C THR A 372 -1.34 14.80 -13.31
N LEU A 373 -1.58 15.91 -12.61
CA LEU A 373 -2.58 15.95 -11.54
C LEU A 373 -3.99 15.64 -12.05
N PHE A 374 -4.38 16.24 -13.18
CA PHE A 374 -5.70 15.96 -13.78
C PHE A 374 -5.86 14.48 -14.09
N LEU A 375 -4.90 13.86 -14.78
CA LEU A 375 -4.98 12.45 -15.13
C LEU A 375 -4.89 11.53 -13.92
N VAL A 376 -4.12 11.89 -12.90
CA VAL A 376 -4.05 11.13 -11.66
C VAL A 376 -5.39 11.17 -10.91
N VAL A 377 -6.05 12.33 -10.82
CA VAL A 377 -7.37 12.46 -10.19
C VAL A 377 -8.42 11.65 -10.95
N VAL A 378 -8.40 11.68 -12.30
CA VAL A 378 -9.26 10.80 -13.13
C VAL A 378 -8.95 9.33 -12.88
N GLY A 379 -7.66 8.96 -12.78
CA GLY A 379 -7.24 7.61 -12.41
C GLY A 379 -7.78 7.17 -11.05
N TRP A 380 -7.81 8.07 -10.06
CA TRP A 380 -8.39 7.76 -8.75
C TRP A 380 -9.92 7.64 -8.80
N ALA A 381 -10.62 8.39 -9.68
CA ALA A 381 -12.03 8.18 -9.93
C ALA A 381 -12.32 6.77 -10.49
N MET A 382 -11.43 6.23 -11.32
CA MET A 382 -11.51 4.83 -11.77
C MET A 382 -11.24 3.81 -10.66
N PHE A 383 -10.42 4.19 -9.69
CA PHE A 383 -10.08 3.34 -8.54
C PHE A 383 -11.21 3.21 -7.53
N VAL A 384 -12.14 4.17 -7.49
CA VAL A 384 -13.38 4.06 -6.71
C VAL A 384 -14.21 2.91 -7.27
N GLY A 385 -14.18 1.76 -6.61
CA GLY A 385 -14.87 0.56 -7.08
C GLY A 385 -16.34 0.52 -6.71
N ASN A 386 -17.08 -0.37 -7.36
CA ASN A 386 -18.47 -0.69 -7.01
C ASN A 386 -18.61 -1.20 -5.56
N ASP A 387 -17.53 -1.72 -4.97
CA ASP A 387 -17.50 -2.20 -3.59
C ASP A 387 -17.71 -1.06 -2.57
N THR A 388 -17.54 0.19 -2.99
CA THR A 388 -17.87 1.37 -2.19
C THR A 388 -19.34 1.76 -2.26
N GLY A 389 -20.18 1.03 -3.01
CA GLY A 389 -21.57 1.39 -3.27
C GLY A 389 -21.75 2.57 -4.25
N VAL A 390 -20.68 3.13 -4.80
CA VAL A 390 -20.72 4.24 -5.76
C VAL A 390 -20.86 3.69 -7.18
N SER A 391 -21.92 4.12 -7.89
CA SER A 391 -22.10 3.75 -9.29
C SER A 391 -21.02 4.36 -10.17
N PHE A 392 -20.17 3.51 -10.78
CA PHE A 392 -19.08 3.93 -11.68
C PHE A 392 -19.61 4.76 -12.87
N GLY A 393 -20.67 4.30 -13.52
CA GLY A 393 -21.26 5.02 -14.66
C GLY A 393 -21.79 6.40 -14.29
N LEU A 394 -22.51 6.50 -13.16
CA LEU A 394 -23.01 7.77 -12.67
C LEU A 394 -21.88 8.72 -12.26
N LEU A 395 -20.82 8.21 -11.63
CA LEU A 395 -19.66 9.01 -11.25
C LEU A 395 -19.01 9.65 -12.48
N PHE A 396 -18.71 8.87 -13.52
CA PHE A 396 -18.12 9.39 -14.75
C PHE A 396 -19.05 10.31 -15.53
N GLN A 397 -20.34 10.00 -15.57
CA GLN A 397 -21.33 10.91 -16.14
C GLN A 397 -21.30 12.27 -15.42
N LYS A 398 -21.36 12.29 -14.09
CA LYS A 398 -21.35 13.52 -13.28
C LYS A 398 -20.02 14.29 -13.34
N LEU A 399 -18.90 13.62 -13.57
CA LEU A 399 -17.60 14.27 -13.75
C LEU A 399 -17.49 15.01 -15.09
N PHE A 400 -18.02 14.45 -16.17
CA PHE A 400 -17.76 14.94 -17.52
C PHE A 400 -18.99 15.55 -18.23
N VAL A 401 -20.20 15.27 -17.73
CA VAL A 401 -21.44 15.88 -18.24
C VAL A 401 -21.90 16.95 -17.24
N PRO A 402 -21.94 18.23 -17.62
CA PRO A 402 -22.38 19.29 -16.73
C PRO A 402 -23.76 18.99 -16.13
N SER A 403 -23.87 19.00 -14.82
CA SER A 403 -25.10 18.75 -14.08
C SER A 403 -25.25 19.76 -12.94
N GLY A 404 -26.49 20.24 -12.76
CA GLY A 404 -26.88 21.01 -11.59
C GLY A 404 -26.95 20.14 -10.32
N GLY A 405 -27.19 20.77 -9.19
CA GLY A 405 -27.29 20.11 -7.90
C GLY A 405 -26.71 20.98 -6.77
N VAL A 406 -26.34 20.35 -5.67
CA VAL A 406 -25.77 21.06 -4.51
C VAL A 406 -24.44 21.71 -4.88
N SER A 407 -24.26 22.99 -4.48
CA SER A 407 -23.07 23.80 -4.76
C SER A 407 -21.87 23.39 -3.88
N PRO A 408 -20.63 23.45 -4.40
CA PRO A 408 -19.43 23.21 -3.62
C PRO A 408 -19.12 24.28 -2.58
N LEU A 409 -19.77 25.46 -2.66
CA LEU A 409 -19.38 26.63 -1.86
C LEU A 409 -19.47 26.40 -0.35
N TYR A 410 -20.51 25.69 0.10
CA TYR A 410 -20.66 25.31 1.51
C TYR A 410 -19.47 24.47 1.99
N PHE A 411 -19.09 23.45 1.22
CA PHE A 411 -17.99 22.56 1.55
C PHE A 411 -16.62 23.24 1.48
N LEU A 412 -16.40 24.10 0.49
CA LEU A 412 -15.19 24.91 0.40
C LEU A 412 -15.04 25.88 1.58
N ARG A 413 -16.15 26.47 2.06
CA ARG A 413 -16.10 27.31 3.26
C ARG A 413 -15.72 26.54 4.51
N ASN A 414 -16.27 25.35 4.70
CA ASN A 414 -16.06 24.55 5.91
C ASN A 414 -14.74 23.77 5.90
N TYR A 415 -14.32 23.25 4.76
CA TYR A 415 -13.13 22.42 4.63
C TYR A 415 -11.95 23.13 3.94
N GLY A 416 -12.09 24.39 3.55
CA GLY A 416 -11.07 25.12 2.77
C GLY A 416 -9.70 25.17 3.44
N VAL A 417 -9.66 25.40 4.75
CA VAL A 417 -8.40 25.39 5.53
C VAL A 417 -7.78 23.99 5.53
N LEU A 418 -8.57 22.94 5.78
CA LEU A 418 -8.10 21.55 5.75
C LEU A 418 -7.54 21.17 4.37
N LEU A 419 -8.25 21.54 3.29
CA LEU A 419 -7.81 21.28 1.93
C LEU A 419 -6.52 22.04 1.61
N ALA A 420 -6.38 23.30 2.00
CA ALA A 420 -5.17 24.09 1.81
C ALA A 420 -3.97 23.47 2.56
N VAL A 421 -4.15 23.10 3.83
CA VAL A 421 -3.12 22.40 4.62
C VAL A 421 -2.76 21.06 3.95
N SER A 422 -3.74 20.30 3.48
CA SER A 422 -3.53 19.03 2.79
C SER A 422 -2.70 19.22 1.52
N VAL A 423 -2.97 20.23 0.69
CA VAL A 423 -2.18 20.55 -0.50
C VAL A 423 -0.74 20.90 -0.14
N VAL A 424 -0.51 21.69 0.91
CA VAL A 424 0.85 22.01 1.41
C VAL A 424 1.56 20.74 1.88
N CYS A 425 0.87 19.84 2.58
CA CYS A 425 1.42 18.57 3.06
C CYS A 425 1.71 17.55 1.92
N CYS A 426 1.18 17.77 0.70
CA CYS A 426 1.56 17.01 -0.49
C CYS A 426 2.92 17.44 -1.08
N THR A 427 3.58 18.45 -0.52
CA THR A 427 4.85 19.03 -0.98
C THR A 427 5.97 18.85 0.05
N PRO A 428 7.26 18.97 -0.35
CA PRO A 428 8.40 18.91 0.58
C PRO A 428 8.51 20.08 1.58
N LEU A 429 7.55 21.02 1.59
CA LEU A 429 7.60 22.19 2.48
C LEU A 429 7.56 21.78 3.96
N ILE A 430 6.77 20.77 4.30
CA ILE A 430 6.69 20.25 5.67
C ILE A 430 8.01 19.62 6.12
N GLU A 431 8.70 18.92 5.22
CA GLU A 431 10.02 18.35 5.49
C GLU A 431 11.05 19.46 5.77
N LYS A 432 11.05 20.52 4.95
CA LYS A 432 11.91 21.69 5.20
C LYS A 432 11.62 22.37 6.54
N LEU A 433 10.35 22.48 6.92
CA LEU A 433 9.96 23.00 8.23
C LEU A 433 10.47 22.08 9.34
N TRP A 434 10.31 20.77 9.17
CA TRP A 434 10.84 19.79 10.13
C TRP A 434 12.35 19.88 10.25
N ASP A 435 13.09 20.07 9.15
CA ASP A 435 14.56 20.26 9.17
C ASP A 435 15.01 21.46 10.01
N VAL A 436 14.17 22.49 10.10
CA VAL A 436 14.43 23.64 10.99
C VAL A 436 14.12 23.27 12.44
N LEU A 437 12.95 22.69 12.71
CA LEU A 437 12.49 22.36 14.06
C LEU A 437 13.38 21.32 14.75
N ARG A 438 13.86 20.33 14.02
CA ARG A 438 14.68 19.23 14.57
C ARG A 438 16.09 19.64 15.02
N LYS A 439 16.57 20.83 14.61
CA LYS A 439 17.89 21.33 15.03
C LYS A 439 17.97 21.60 16.53
N ASN A 440 16.87 21.99 17.16
CA ASN A 440 16.79 22.21 18.59
C ASN A 440 16.00 21.08 19.25
N VAL A 441 16.56 20.47 20.30
CA VAL A 441 15.95 19.35 21.02
C VAL A 441 14.58 19.72 21.60
N VAL A 442 14.43 20.92 22.16
CA VAL A 442 13.17 21.37 22.78
C VAL A 442 12.06 21.49 21.72
N THR A 443 12.33 22.18 20.60
CA THR A 443 11.34 22.34 19.52
C THR A 443 10.98 21.02 18.88
N ARG A 444 11.96 20.12 18.72
CA ARG A 444 11.78 18.76 18.20
C ARG A 444 10.86 17.95 19.11
N CYS A 445 11.18 17.85 20.41
CA CYS A 445 10.37 17.12 21.37
C CYS A 445 8.95 17.72 21.51
N ALA A 446 8.85 19.03 21.57
CA ALA A 446 7.56 19.72 21.63
C ALA A 446 6.68 19.42 20.41
N ALA A 447 7.25 19.48 19.19
CA ALA A 447 6.51 19.19 17.97
C ALA A 447 6.03 17.72 17.92
N ILE A 448 6.90 16.76 18.26
CA ILE A 448 6.53 15.33 18.27
C ILE A 448 5.44 15.06 19.32
N LEU A 449 5.60 15.57 20.53
CA LEU A 449 4.64 15.39 21.62
C LEU A 449 3.28 16.04 21.28
N THR A 450 3.29 17.25 20.73
CA THR A 450 2.06 17.92 20.30
C THR A 450 1.33 17.11 19.24
N LEU A 451 2.03 16.67 18.19
CA LEU A 451 1.44 15.84 17.14
C LEU A 451 0.89 14.52 17.69
N LEU A 452 1.62 13.88 18.59
CA LEU A 452 1.19 12.61 19.20
C LEU A 452 -0.06 12.80 20.06
N VAL A 453 -0.08 13.84 20.92
CA VAL A 453 -1.22 14.15 21.80
C VAL A 453 -2.46 14.51 20.98
N VAL A 454 -2.32 15.41 19.99
CA VAL A 454 -3.44 15.81 19.14
C VAL A 454 -3.96 14.62 18.33
N SER A 455 -3.06 13.84 17.71
CA SER A 455 -3.47 12.63 16.97
C SER A 455 -4.18 11.62 17.86
N THR A 456 -3.69 11.41 19.09
CA THR A 456 -4.32 10.52 20.06
C THR A 456 -5.70 11.03 20.47
N ALA A 457 -5.87 12.33 20.71
CA ALA A 457 -7.17 12.92 21.03
C ALA A 457 -8.19 12.68 19.91
N TYR A 458 -7.79 12.82 18.65
CA TYR A 458 -8.64 12.48 17.51
C TYR A 458 -8.97 10.99 17.43
N VAL A 459 -8.01 10.09 17.69
CA VAL A 459 -8.25 8.64 17.73
C VAL A 459 -9.29 8.26 18.81
N VAL A 460 -9.25 8.94 19.96
CA VAL A 460 -10.21 8.71 21.06
C VAL A 460 -11.61 9.22 20.68
N GLY A 461 -11.69 10.36 19.98
CA GLY A 461 -12.96 11.00 19.59
C GLY A 461 -13.58 10.45 18.29
N SER A 462 -12.85 9.69 17.49
CA SER A 462 -13.33 9.16 16.23
C SER A 462 -13.81 7.71 16.35
N THR A 463 -14.85 7.35 15.60
CA THR A 463 -15.15 5.96 15.29
C THR A 463 -14.03 5.42 14.41
N ASN A 464 -13.57 4.17 14.65
CA ASN A 464 -12.49 3.54 13.90
C ASN A 464 -12.69 3.69 12.37
N SER A 465 -11.82 4.46 11.72
CA SER A 465 -11.72 4.50 10.27
C SER A 465 -10.74 3.41 9.82
N PRO A 466 -11.19 2.33 9.16
CA PRO A 466 -10.29 1.33 8.64
C PRO A 466 -9.37 1.95 7.59
N PHE A 467 -8.21 1.34 7.40
CA PHE A 467 -7.32 1.71 6.31
C PHE A 467 -7.97 1.37 4.96
N LEU A 468 -7.99 2.32 4.02
CA LEU A 468 -8.67 2.15 2.73
C LEU A 468 -8.22 0.89 1.97
N TYR A 469 -6.95 0.53 2.07
CA TYR A 469 -6.39 -0.67 1.42
C TYR A 469 -6.94 -2.00 1.95
N PHE A 470 -7.66 -2.00 3.07
CA PHE A 470 -8.35 -3.23 3.52
C PHE A 470 -9.57 -3.58 2.67
N ASN A 471 -10.04 -2.62 1.89
CA ASN A 471 -11.21 -2.78 1.03
C ASN A 471 -10.84 -3.24 -0.41
N PHE A 472 -9.54 -3.49 -0.69
CA PHE A 472 -9.05 -3.84 -2.03
C PHE A 472 -8.38 -5.22 -2.10
#